data_199f09724ff412ff11e70b7d6916b7c4
#
_entry.id   199f09724ff412ff11e70b7d6916b7c4
#
_cell.length_a   1.000
_cell.length_b   1.000
_cell.length_c   1.000
_cell.angle_alpha   90.00
_cell.angle_beta   90.00
_cell.angle_gamma   90.00
#
_symmetry.space_group_name_H-M   'P 1'
#
loop_
_entity.id
_entity.type
_entity.pdbx_description
1 polymer ?
#
loop_
_entity_poly.entity_id
_entity_poly.type
_entity_poly.pdbx_seq_one_letter_code
_entity_poly.pdbx_strand_id
1 'polypeptide(L)'
;LLEAGLFSFIIQRPYIVVADPNAKPKGIFVSAFDTNPLAADFEFVLKGQEKDFQTGLDALAKMAKTYLNISVEQKNPALTSAKNVTVTVFDGPNPAGNVGVQINHISPINKGETVWTLRAEDVIFIGRLFNTGRVDLTRTIALTGSEVKKPAYCKLKVGASLTDVFAGRVTEGANL
;
A
#
# COMPACT_ATOMS: atom_id res chain seq x y z
N LEU A 1 -3.97 16.54 3.87
CA LEU A 1 -4.46 15.29 3.28
C LEU A 1 -5.96 15.34 2.99
N LEU A 2 -6.77 15.93 3.88
CA LEU A 2 -8.22 16.05 3.69
C LEU A 2 -8.55 16.87 2.44
N GLU A 3 -8.03 18.08 2.32
CA GLU A 3 -8.26 18.95 1.15
C GLU A 3 -7.79 18.32 -0.18
N ALA A 4 -6.76 17.49 -0.13
CA ALA A 4 -6.23 16.77 -1.29
C ALA A 4 -7.00 15.47 -1.61
N GLY A 5 -7.98 15.09 -0.80
CA GLY A 5 -8.73 13.82 -0.95
C GLY A 5 -7.93 12.56 -0.61
N LEU A 6 -6.65 12.66 -0.23
CA LEU A 6 -5.80 11.50 0.04
C LEU A 6 -6.10 10.83 1.38
N PHE A 7 -6.83 11.49 2.27
CA PHE A 7 -7.24 10.91 3.53
C PHE A 7 -8.18 9.69 3.34
N SER A 8 -8.91 9.64 2.23
CA SER A 8 -9.80 8.51 1.88
C SER A 8 -9.07 7.18 1.66
N PHE A 9 -7.76 7.19 1.45
CA PHE A 9 -6.95 5.97 1.37
C PHE A 9 -6.62 5.38 2.75
N ILE A 10 -6.85 6.12 3.82
CA ILE A 10 -6.65 5.64 5.18
C ILE A 10 -7.90 4.88 5.63
N ILE A 11 -7.72 3.59 5.91
CA ILE A 11 -8.80 2.70 6.30
C ILE A 11 -8.74 2.42 7.80
N GLN A 12 -9.85 2.62 8.48
CA GLN A 12 -9.99 2.34 9.91
C GLN A 12 -10.45 0.91 10.16
N ARG A 13 -9.76 0.22 11.05
CA ARG A 13 -10.11 -1.11 11.53
C ARG A 13 -10.69 -1.03 12.94
N PRO A 14 -11.59 -1.93 13.35
CA PRO A 14 -11.88 -3.24 12.72
C PRO A 14 -12.89 -3.22 11.56
N TYR A 15 -13.66 -2.15 11.37
CA TYR A 15 -14.86 -2.17 10.50
C TYR A 15 -14.59 -1.91 9.00
N ILE A 16 -13.33 -1.68 8.61
CA ILE A 16 -12.92 -1.44 7.20
C ILE A 16 -13.69 -0.26 6.58
N VAL A 17 -13.74 0.83 7.29
CA VAL A 17 -14.34 2.10 6.83
C VAL A 17 -13.25 3.13 6.58
N VAL A 18 -13.54 4.19 5.83
CA VAL A 18 -12.64 5.33 5.74
C VAL A 18 -12.40 5.90 7.14
N ALA A 19 -11.16 6.22 7.45
CA ALA A 19 -10.80 6.71 8.78
C ALA A 19 -11.51 8.02 9.12
N ASP A 20 -11.94 8.15 10.37
CA ASP A 20 -12.44 9.42 10.90
C ASP A 20 -11.25 10.34 11.22
N PRO A 21 -11.14 11.51 10.60
CA PRO A 21 -10.03 12.45 10.85
C PRO A 21 -9.94 12.92 12.31
N ASN A 22 -11.03 12.84 13.06
CA ASN A 22 -11.08 13.23 14.47
C ASN A 22 -10.72 12.07 15.41
N ALA A 23 -10.66 10.85 14.92
CA ALA A 23 -10.29 9.70 15.73
C ALA A 23 -8.79 9.68 16.01
N LYS A 24 -8.43 9.13 17.17
CA LYS A 24 -7.03 8.89 17.57
C LYS A 24 -6.74 7.40 17.44
N PRO A 25 -6.11 6.95 16.35
CA PRO A 25 -5.80 5.53 16.20
C PRO A 25 -4.71 5.11 17.18
N LYS A 26 -4.77 3.87 17.65
CA LYS A 26 -3.70 3.24 18.44
C LYS A 26 -2.37 3.16 17.68
N GLY A 27 -2.45 3.05 16.35
CA GLY A 27 -1.32 3.04 15.44
C GLY A 27 -1.75 3.01 13.97
N ILE A 28 -0.79 3.24 13.09
CA ILE A 28 -0.96 3.15 11.64
C ILE A 28 -0.13 1.99 11.14
N PHE A 29 -0.72 1.10 10.35
CA PHE A 29 -0.08 -0.09 9.82
C PHE A 29 -0.01 0.00 8.29
N VAL A 30 1.21 -0.02 7.77
CA VAL A 30 1.50 -0.03 6.33
C VAL A 30 2.03 -1.41 5.97
N SER A 31 1.32 -2.15 5.12
CA SER A 31 1.83 -3.42 4.58
C SER A 31 2.51 -3.17 3.25
N ALA A 32 3.79 -3.56 3.14
CA ALA A 32 4.62 -3.37 1.96
C ALA A 32 4.85 -4.68 1.17
N PHE A 33 4.08 -5.72 1.46
CA PHE A 33 4.10 -6.97 0.70
C PHE A 33 2.71 -7.61 0.68
N ASP A 34 2.50 -8.48 -0.28
CA ASP A 34 1.29 -9.26 -0.44
C ASP A 34 1.68 -10.72 -0.72
N THR A 35 1.01 -11.66 -0.06
CA THR A 35 1.25 -13.10 -0.23
C THR A 35 0.21 -13.77 -1.12
N ASN A 36 -0.69 -13.00 -1.75
CA ASN A 36 -1.63 -13.53 -2.73
C ASN A 36 -0.90 -13.94 -4.01
N PRO A 37 -1.34 -15.02 -4.67
CA PRO A 37 -0.79 -15.40 -5.97
C PRO A 37 -0.87 -14.24 -6.97
N LEU A 38 0.18 -14.05 -7.76
CA LEU A 38 0.29 -13.02 -8.79
C LEU A 38 0.22 -11.57 -8.27
N ALA A 39 0.38 -11.35 -6.97
CA ALA A 39 0.49 -10.02 -6.41
C ALA A 39 1.68 -9.24 -7.01
N ALA A 40 1.54 -7.91 -7.09
CA ALA A 40 2.63 -7.06 -7.54
C ALA A 40 3.79 -7.07 -6.53
N ASP A 41 5.01 -7.18 -7.04
CA ASP A 41 6.21 -7.00 -6.21
C ASP A 41 6.38 -5.51 -5.85
N PHE A 42 6.24 -5.21 -4.57
CA PHE A 42 6.32 -3.83 -4.10
C PHE A 42 7.74 -3.24 -4.22
N GLU A 43 8.80 -4.05 -4.13
CA GLU A 43 10.16 -3.55 -4.38
C GLU A 43 10.32 -3.06 -5.83
N PHE A 44 9.70 -3.75 -6.78
CA PHE A 44 9.65 -3.29 -8.16
C PHE A 44 8.83 -1.99 -8.30
N VAL A 45 7.67 -1.93 -7.67
CA VAL A 45 6.79 -0.74 -7.67
C VAL A 45 7.51 0.47 -7.07
N LEU A 46 8.30 0.27 -6.02
CA LEU A 46 8.98 1.33 -5.28
C LEU A 46 10.14 1.97 -6.05
N LYS A 47 10.71 1.29 -7.05
CA LYS A 47 11.88 1.79 -7.81
C LYS A 47 11.67 3.19 -8.36
N GLY A 48 12.57 4.11 -7.96
CA GLY A 48 12.54 5.52 -8.34
C GLY A 48 11.52 6.37 -7.59
N GLN A 49 10.88 5.83 -6.56
CA GLN A 49 9.87 6.49 -5.73
C GLN A 49 10.20 6.42 -4.23
N GLU A 50 11.42 6.02 -3.90
CA GLU A 50 11.87 5.79 -2.51
C GLU A 50 11.77 7.07 -1.67
N LYS A 51 12.10 8.22 -2.27
CA LYS A 51 11.97 9.53 -1.61
C LYS A 51 10.51 9.86 -1.27
N ASP A 52 9.61 9.64 -2.22
CA ASP A 52 8.18 9.89 -2.01
C ASP A 52 7.63 8.93 -0.94
N PHE A 53 8.03 7.67 -0.98
CA PHE A 53 7.63 6.69 0.02
C PHE A 53 8.07 7.10 1.42
N GLN A 54 9.36 7.48 1.61
CA GLN A 54 9.85 7.94 2.91
C GLN A 54 9.14 9.20 3.39
N THR A 55 8.92 10.18 2.50
CA THR A 55 8.16 11.40 2.85
C THR A 55 6.74 11.08 3.29
N GLY A 56 6.09 10.10 2.64
CA GLY A 56 4.77 9.62 3.03
C GLY A 56 4.77 8.96 4.41
N LEU A 57 5.75 8.13 4.70
CA LEU A 57 5.94 7.51 6.03
C LEU A 57 6.16 8.58 7.11
N ASP A 58 7.00 9.59 6.82
CA ASP A 58 7.25 10.70 7.74
C ASP A 58 5.98 11.50 8.07
N ALA A 59 5.11 11.69 7.07
CA ALA A 59 3.82 12.34 7.27
C ALA A 59 2.89 11.50 8.16
N LEU A 60 2.82 10.19 7.94
CA LEU A 60 2.01 9.28 8.76
C LEU A 60 2.55 9.21 10.20
N ALA A 61 3.86 9.17 10.38
CA ALA A 61 4.51 9.13 11.70
C ALA A 61 4.21 10.36 12.56
N LYS A 62 3.87 11.50 11.94
CA LYS A 62 3.39 12.69 12.66
C LYS A 62 1.94 12.56 13.15
N MET A 63 1.16 11.66 12.56
CA MET A 63 -0.25 11.47 12.93
C MET A 63 -0.38 10.46 14.07
N ALA A 64 0.33 9.33 13.99
CA ALA A 64 0.35 8.32 15.04
C ALA A 64 1.59 7.40 14.88
N LYS A 65 1.84 6.55 15.90
CA LYS A 65 2.87 5.52 15.81
C LYS A 65 2.64 4.66 14.57
N THR A 66 3.61 4.63 13.67
CA THR A 66 3.50 3.97 12.38
C THR A 66 4.39 2.73 12.32
N TYR A 67 3.82 1.63 11.83
CA TYR A 67 4.49 0.36 11.60
C TYR A 67 4.55 0.12 10.09
N LEU A 68 5.75 -0.16 9.60
CA LEU A 68 6.00 -0.62 8.24
C LEU A 68 6.27 -2.11 8.27
N ASN A 69 5.38 -2.89 7.70
CA ASN A 69 5.45 -4.35 7.70
C ASN A 69 6.00 -4.82 6.35
N ILE A 70 7.10 -5.53 6.40
CA ILE A 70 7.84 -6.03 5.23
C ILE A 70 7.99 -7.55 5.28
N SER A 71 8.23 -8.18 4.12
CA SER A 71 8.61 -9.57 4.04
C SER A 71 10.11 -9.75 4.32
N VAL A 72 10.48 -10.89 4.90
CA VAL A 72 11.88 -11.31 5.09
C VAL A 72 12.66 -11.38 3.77
N GLU A 73 11.97 -11.56 2.65
CA GLU A 73 12.54 -11.63 1.31
C GLU A 73 12.93 -10.26 0.75
N GLN A 74 12.29 -9.18 1.24
CA GLN A 74 12.54 -7.82 0.76
C GLN A 74 13.87 -7.29 1.29
N LYS A 75 14.69 -6.72 0.39
CA LYS A 75 16.05 -6.27 0.68
C LYS A 75 16.28 -4.78 0.39
N ASN A 76 15.31 -4.11 -0.21
CA ASN A 76 15.44 -2.68 -0.54
C ASN A 76 15.67 -1.84 0.72
N PRO A 77 16.74 -1.05 0.81
CA PRO A 77 17.04 -0.22 1.98
C PRO A 77 15.92 0.78 2.33
N ALA A 78 15.15 1.24 1.35
CA ALA A 78 14.00 2.12 1.59
C ALA A 78 12.87 1.42 2.40
N LEU A 79 12.87 0.09 2.45
CA LEU A 79 11.96 -0.71 3.28
C LEU A 79 12.64 -1.14 4.58
N THR A 80 13.81 -1.78 4.48
CA THR A 80 14.51 -2.38 5.63
C THR A 80 15.10 -1.36 6.60
N SER A 81 15.37 -0.15 6.12
CA SER A 81 15.98 0.96 6.89
C SER A 81 15.11 2.23 6.87
N ALA A 82 13.79 2.08 6.68
CA ALA A 82 12.85 3.20 6.69
C ALA A 82 12.92 3.96 8.01
N LYS A 83 12.92 5.31 7.93
CA LYS A 83 13.09 6.17 9.10
C LYS A 83 11.75 6.58 9.69
N ASN A 84 11.76 6.94 10.97
CA ASN A 84 10.62 7.49 11.73
C ASN A 84 9.43 6.52 11.90
N VAL A 85 9.61 5.27 11.53
CA VAL A 85 8.60 4.19 11.67
C VAL A 85 9.23 2.96 12.31
N THR A 86 8.39 2.07 12.85
CA THR A 86 8.84 0.77 13.34
C THR A 86 8.75 -0.23 12.18
N VAL A 87 9.89 -0.68 11.68
CA VAL A 87 9.92 -1.74 10.66
C VAL A 87 9.74 -3.10 11.34
N THR A 88 8.76 -3.88 10.87
CA THR A 88 8.51 -5.24 11.35
C THR A 88 8.63 -6.20 10.18
N VAL A 89 9.44 -7.23 10.37
CA VAL A 89 9.68 -8.27 9.35
C VAL A 89 8.76 -9.45 9.59
N PHE A 90 8.10 -9.89 8.54
CA PHE A 90 7.24 -11.08 8.54
C PHE A 90 7.83 -12.15 7.63
N ASP A 91 7.69 -13.38 8.08
CA ASP A 91 8.00 -14.59 7.33
C ASP A 91 6.79 -15.53 7.37
N GLY A 92 6.48 -16.16 6.25
CA GLY A 92 5.40 -17.14 6.16
C GLY A 92 4.59 -17.07 4.88
N PRO A 93 3.82 -18.14 4.61
CA PRO A 93 2.91 -18.21 3.47
C PRO A 93 1.71 -17.28 3.66
N ASN A 94 0.84 -17.24 2.65
CA ASN A 94 -0.46 -16.58 2.79
C ASN A 94 -1.21 -17.17 4.02
N PRO A 95 -1.73 -16.32 4.94
CA PRO A 95 -2.02 -14.89 4.79
C PRO A 95 -1.03 -13.93 5.50
N ALA A 96 0.27 -14.19 5.55
CA ALA A 96 1.24 -13.32 6.21
C ALA A 96 1.21 -11.86 5.67
N GLY A 97 0.91 -11.70 4.37
CA GLY A 97 0.74 -10.39 3.74
C GLY A 97 -0.56 -9.66 4.11
N ASN A 98 -1.49 -10.30 4.82
CA ASN A 98 -2.72 -9.65 5.24
C ASN A 98 -2.45 -8.74 6.44
N VAL A 99 -2.77 -7.44 6.28
CA VAL A 99 -2.52 -6.45 7.33
C VAL A 99 -3.28 -6.75 8.63
N GLY A 100 -4.43 -7.44 8.58
CA GLY A 100 -5.15 -7.88 9.78
C GLY A 100 -4.36 -8.90 10.59
N VAL A 101 -3.66 -9.84 9.93
CA VAL A 101 -2.75 -10.80 10.59
C VAL A 101 -1.58 -10.04 11.22
N GLN A 102 -0.98 -9.11 10.47
CA GLN A 102 0.14 -8.29 10.96
C GLN A 102 -0.25 -7.46 12.20
N ILE A 103 -1.42 -6.84 12.19
CA ILE A 103 -1.95 -6.10 13.34
C ILE A 103 -2.09 -7.02 14.56
N ASN A 104 -2.64 -8.21 14.37
CA ASN A 104 -2.86 -9.15 15.47
C ASN A 104 -1.54 -9.59 16.12
N HIS A 105 -0.47 -9.71 15.35
CA HIS A 105 0.86 -10.07 15.87
C HIS A 105 1.58 -8.91 16.56
N ILE A 106 1.40 -7.66 16.07
CA ILE A 106 2.13 -6.50 16.57
C ILE A 106 1.39 -5.84 17.74
N SER A 107 0.11 -5.54 17.54
CA SER A 107 -0.73 -4.80 18.49
C SER A 107 -2.21 -5.09 18.24
N PRO A 108 -2.74 -6.18 18.78
CA PRO A 108 -4.13 -6.57 18.61
C PRO A 108 -5.10 -5.44 18.96
N ILE A 109 -6.21 -5.37 18.24
CA ILE A 109 -7.27 -4.38 18.47
C ILE A 109 -8.19 -4.92 19.55
N ASN A 110 -8.26 -4.23 20.69
CA ASN A 110 -9.20 -4.56 21.77
C ASN A 110 -10.50 -3.78 21.61
N LYS A 111 -11.50 -4.13 22.42
CA LYS A 111 -12.80 -3.45 22.43
C LYS A 111 -12.64 -1.94 22.66
N GLY A 112 -13.17 -1.14 21.75
CA GLY A 112 -13.09 0.32 21.78
C GLY A 112 -11.83 0.92 21.16
N GLU A 113 -10.84 0.12 20.79
CA GLU A 113 -9.65 0.59 20.09
C GLU A 113 -9.88 0.63 18.57
N THR A 114 -9.16 1.54 17.91
CA THR A 114 -9.11 1.61 16.46
C THR A 114 -7.65 1.70 16.01
N VAL A 115 -7.35 1.15 14.83
CA VAL A 115 -6.09 1.36 14.13
C VAL A 115 -6.37 1.78 12.69
N TRP A 116 -5.40 2.45 12.09
CA TRP A 116 -5.49 2.80 10.68
C TRP A 116 -4.58 1.92 9.84
N THR A 117 -4.98 1.67 8.61
CA THR A 117 -4.21 0.86 7.66
C THR A 117 -4.12 1.58 6.33
N LEU A 118 -2.96 1.44 5.65
CA LEU A 118 -2.75 1.87 4.27
C LEU A 118 -1.98 0.78 3.52
N ARG A 119 -2.17 0.75 2.21
CA ARG A 119 -1.25 0.04 1.32
C ARG A 119 0.01 0.88 1.13
N ALA A 120 1.14 0.22 0.94
CA ALA A 120 2.40 0.92 0.74
C ALA A 120 2.41 1.80 -0.52
N GLU A 121 1.67 1.42 -1.57
CA GLU A 121 1.51 2.25 -2.77
C GLU A 121 0.78 3.57 -2.49
N ASP A 122 -0.19 3.56 -1.58
CA ASP A 122 -0.96 4.76 -1.24
C ASP A 122 -0.11 5.74 -0.41
N VAL A 123 0.90 5.24 0.32
CA VAL A 123 1.90 6.06 1.01
C VAL A 123 2.73 6.89 0.02
N ILE A 124 3.03 6.34 -1.16
CA ILE A 124 3.74 7.07 -2.23
C ILE A 124 2.91 8.29 -2.68
N PHE A 125 1.60 8.17 -2.79
CA PHE A 125 0.73 9.31 -3.16
C PHE A 125 0.81 10.44 -2.14
N ILE A 126 0.81 10.08 -0.85
CA ILE A 126 0.98 11.04 0.25
C ILE A 126 2.33 11.75 0.12
N GLY A 127 3.40 11.00 -0.09
CA GLY A 127 4.73 11.59 -0.24
C GLY A 127 4.86 12.51 -1.44
N ARG A 128 4.30 12.12 -2.60
CA ARG A 128 4.28 12.99 -3.80
C ARG A 128 3.58 14.31 -3.52
N LEU A 129 2.43 14.28 -2.82
CA LEU A 129 1.73 15.51 -2.44
C LEU A 129 2.65 16.44 -1.65
N PHE A 130 3.33 15.92 -0.62
CA PHE A 130 4.22 16.75 0.22
C PHE A 130 5.49 17.20 -0.50
N ASN A 131 5.99 16.41 -1.44
CA ASN A 131 7.19 16.76 -2.21
C ASN A 131 6.92 17.72 -3.36
N THR A 132 5.72 17.69 -3.97
CA THR A 132 5.40 18.44 -5.20
C THR A 132 4.29 19.46 -5.05
N GLY A 133 3.51 19.40 -3.98
CA GLY A 133 2.31 20.22 -3.79
C GLY A 133 1.13 19.82 -4.69
N ARG A 134 1.22 18.70 -5.42
CA ARG A 134 0.20 18.24 -6.37
C ARG A 134 -0.21 16.80 -6.08
N VAL A 135 -1.50 16.51 -6.28
CA VAL A 135 -2.01 15.14 -6.22
C VAL A 135 -1.65 14.41 -7.52
N ASP A 136 -0.88 13.36 -7.40
CA ASP A 136 -0.58 12.43 -8.49
C ASP A 136 -0.90 11.00 -8.06
N LEU A 137 -2.00 10.46 -8.59
CA LEU A 137 -2.52 9.12 -8.31
C LEU A 137 -2.01 8.09 -9.34
N THR A 138 -0.90 8.35 -10.01
CA THR A 138 -0.27 7.36 -10.88
C THR A 138 0.29 6.23 -10.05
N ARG A 139 -0.13 5.00 -10.34
CA ARG A 139 0.36 3.77 -9.70
C ARG A 139 0.86 2.76 -10.71
N THR A 140 1.73 1.89 -10.26
CA THR A 140 2.15 0.71 -11.02
C THR A 140 1.27 -0.46 -10.62
N ILE A 141 0.69 -1.13 -11.61
CA ILE A 141 -0.07 -2.38 -11.43
C ILE A 141 0.61 -3.53 -12.16
N ALA A 142 0.44 -4.74 -11.67
CA ALA A 142 0.82 -5.95 -12.38
C ALA A 142 -0.37 -6.43 -13.23
N LEU A 143 -0.18 -6.47 -14.55
CA LEU A 143 -1.11 -7.10 -15.47
C LEU A 143 -0.70 -8.57 -15.58
N THR A 144 -1.46 -9.44 -14.92
CA THR A 144 -1.17 -10.88 -14.79
C THR A 144 -2.46 -11.69 -14.87
N GLY A 145 -2.34 -13.00 -15.05
CA GLY A 145 -3.48 -13.92 -15.10
C GLY A 145 -3.35 -14.90 -16.26
N SER A 146 -4.12 -16.00 -16.21
CA SER A 146 -4.10 -17.07 -17.22
C SER A 146 -4.40 -16.57 -18.63
N GLU A 147 -5.26 -15.54 -18.74
CA GLU A 147 -5.69 -14.99 -20.01
C GLU A 147 -4.80 -13.86 -20.54
N VAL A 148 -3.79 -13.47 -19.77
CA VAL A 148 -2.86 -12.41 -20.17
C VAL A 148 -1.77 -13.01 -21.06
N LYS A 149 -1.71 -12.58 -22.33
CA LYS A 149 -0.73 -13.05 -23.33
C LYS A 149 0.72 -12.76 -22.93
N LYS A 150 0.95 -11.59 -22.34
CA LYS A 150 2.28 -11.15 -21.88
C LYS A 150 2.14 -10.39 -20.56
N PRO A 151 2.42 -11.04 -19.43
CA PRO A 151 2.45 -10.35 -18.13
C PRO A 151 3.41 -9.17 -18.13
N ALA A 152 2.97 -8.05 -17.54
CA ALA A 152 3.76 -6.82 -17.50
C ALA A 152 3.33 -5.90 -16.37
N TYR A 153 4.24 -5.05 -15.91
CA TYR A 153 3.89 -3.90 -15.08
C TYR A 153 3.45 -2.73 -15.94
N CYS A 154 2.36 -2.10 -15.57
CA CYS A 154 1.79 -0.95 -16.25
C CYS A 154 1.65 0.23 -15.29
N LYS A 155 2.00 1.45 -15.75
CA LYS A 155 1.74 2.69 -14.99
C LYS A 155 0.42 3.29 -15.45
N LEU A 156 -0.52 3.46 -14.53
CA LEU A 156 -1.87 3.96 -14.77
C LEU A 156 -2.25 4.97 -13.70
N LYS A 157 -3.14 5.89 -14.03
CA LYS A 157 -3.83 6.71 -13.01
C LYS A 157 -4.95 5.89 -12.37
N VAL A 158 -5.18 6.07 -11.09
CA VAL A 158 -6.36 5.50 -10.40
C VAL A 158 -7.62 5.99 -11.12
N GLY A 159 -8.54 5.08 -11.43
CA GLY A 159 -9.76 5.36 -12.20
C GLY A 159 -9.59 5.30 -13.73
N ALA A 160 -8.41 4.99 -14.25
CA ALA A 160 -8.23 4.77 -15.69
C ALA A 160 -9.03 3.55 -16.17
N SER A 161 -9.58 3.64 -17.40
CA SER A 161 -10.24 2.50 -18.04
C SER A 161 -9.24 1.37 -18.29
N LEU A 162 -9.61 0.15 -17.88
CA LEU A 162 -8.80 -1.04 -18.16
C LEU A 162 -8.98 -1.54 -19.59
N THR A 163 -10.01 -1.11 -20.32
CA THR A 163 -10.25 -1.53 -21.70
C THR A 163 -9.03 -1.29 -22.58
N ASP A 164 -8.43 -0.10 -22.51
CA ASP A 164 -7.25 0.25 -23.31
C ASP A 164 -6.00 -0.53 -22.85
N VAL A 165 -5.93 -0.84 -21.55
CA VAL A 165 -4.83 -1.62 -20.98
C VAL A 165 -4.88 -3.07 -21.46
N PHE A 166 -6.09 -3.63 -21.56
CA PHE A 166 -6.29 -5.02 -22.00
C PHE A 166 -6.26 -5.18 -23.53
N ALA A 167 -6.46 -4.10 -24.31
CA ALA A 167 -6.49 -4.16 -25.75
C ALA A 167 -5.27 -4.91 -26.33
N GLY A 168 -5.53 -6.03 -27.02
CA GLY A 168 -4.51 -6.89 -27.63
C GLY A 168 -3.58 -7.65 -26.64
N ARG A 169 -3.78 -7.49 -25.32
CA ARG A 169 -2.95 -8.11 -24.28
C ARG A 169 -3.59 -9.33 -23.62
N VAL A 170 -4.88 -9.52 -23.84
CA VAL A 170 -5.64 -10.66 -23.31
C VAL A 170 -6.14 -11.55 -24.44
N THR A 171 -6.47 -12.79 -24.09
CA THR A 171 -7.07 -13.76 -25.02
C THR A 171 -8.47 -13.30 -25.42
N GLU A 172 -8.81 -13.42 -26.71
CA GLU A 172 -10.17 -13.10 -27.18
C GLU A 172 -11.20 -14.06 -26.57
N GLY A 173 -12.32 -13.49 -26.12
CA GLY A 173 -13.37 -14.25 -25.44
C GLY A 173 -13.07 -14.59 -23.98
N ALA A 174 -11.99 -14.08 -23.41
CA ALA A 174 -11.71 -14.21 -21.99
C ALA A 174 -12.83 -13.60 -21.13
N ASN A 175 -13.27 -14.31 -20.12
CA ASN A 175 -14.13 -13.79 -19.07
C ASN A 175 -13.25 -12.96 -18.12
N LEU A 176 -13.33 -11.65 -18.22
CA LEU A 176 -12.60 -10.67 -17.41
C LEU A 176 -13.45 -10.20 -16.22
#